data_ac9be60923d421f6fbf8e7394f077410
#
_entry.id   ac9be60923d421f6fbf8e7394f077410
#
_cell.length_a   1.000
_cell.length_b   1.000
_cell.length_c   1.000
_cell.angle_alpha   90.00
_cell.angle_beta   90.00
_cell.angle_gamma   90.00
#
_symmetry.space_group_name_H-M   'P 1'
#
loop_
_entity.id
_entity.type
_entity.pdbx_description
1 polymer ?
#
loop_
_entity_poly.entity_id
_entity_poly.type
_entity_poly.pdbx_seq_one_letter_code
_entity_poly.pdbx_strand_id
1 'polypeptide(L)'
;MPSSALLSTVGALLGMIPQGLVLLTSSVLAIATVRLARRKVLAQQLYCIETLARVDVLCLDKTGTITSGRMEVEGTYPLPVEGVGFGVDSDEAAVPVDTTVLDFALANVARATSADANETCQALLNYYADRPVEVSEPLSVIPFSSSKKWSGASFAQGSYVMGAAQFVLSERVFSQVENRVAELADTCRVLVVARVDGFTPDGDMVGEAEPVGFVTIRDEIRTSAAETIGYFNEQGVTLNVISGDDPRTVSSIARVVGVPGADAYVDATTLDTPAKLDAAVDRYHVFGRVTPQQKRELVQALKRREHTVAMTGDGVNDVLALKEADCSVAMAAGSDAARNVAEIVLVDNDFASMPAVVAEGRRSINNLQRSASLFLTKTLFSMGLAAL
;
A
#
# COMPACT_ATOMS: atom_id res chain seq x y z
N MET A 1 19.27 49.86 48.51
CA MET A 1 19.72 48.45 48.74
C MET A 1 18.74 47.38 48.13
N PRO A 2 17.43 47.49 48.24
CA PRO A 2 16.56 46.44 47.60
C PRO A 2 16.58 46.41 46.07
N SER A 3 16.78 47.54 45.41
CA SER A 3 16.80 47.61 43.93
C SER A 3 18.02 46.98 43.28
N SER A 4 19.20 47.02 43.91
CA SER A 4 20.41 46.36 43.39
C SER A 4 20.34 44.84 43.52
N ALA A 5 19.79 44.35 44.63
CA ALA A 5 19.56 42.89 44.81
C ALA A 5 18.55 42.37 43.84
N LEU A 6 17.48 43.11 43.57
CA LEU A 6 16.47 42.76 42.56
C LEU A 6 17.07 42.69 41.16
N LEU A 7 17.88 43.69 40.77
CA LEU A 7 18.54 43.73 39.48
C LEU A 7 19.54 42.57 39.31
N SER A 8 20.33 42.25 40.34
CA SER A 8 21.22 41.10 40.30
C SER A 8 20.49 39.76 40.19
N THR A 9 19.39 39.60 40.93
CA THR A 9 18.54 38.42 40.84
C THR A 9 17.90 38.25 39.47
N VAL A 10 17.35 39.32 38.90
CA VAL A 10 16.77 39.29 37.56
C VAL A 10 17.83 39.03 36.49
N GLY A 11 19.02 39.59 36.63
CA GLY A 11 20.15 39.31 35.73
C GLY A 11 20.61 37.87 35.79
N ALA A 12 20.70 37.29 37.00
CA ALA A 12 21.01 35.88 37.18
C ALA A 12 19.94 34.95 36.55
N LEU A 13 18.67 35.24 36.77
CA LEU A 13 17.55 34.46 36.19
C LEU A 13 17.54 34.54 34.67
N LEU A 14 17.75 35.71 34.07
CA LEU A 14 17.87 35.85 32.61
C LEU A 14 19.06 35.07 32.03
N GLY A 15 20.16 35.01 32.76
CA GLY A 15 21.34 34.20 32.36
C GLY A 15 21.10 32.69 32.40
N MET A 16 20.14 32.23 33.17
CA MET A 16 19.76 30.80 33.29
C MET A 16 18.85 30.33 32.16
N ILE A 17 18.17 31.23 31.46
CA ILE A 17 17.27 30.88 30.35
C ILE A 17 18.10 30.58 29.12
N PRO A 18 18.01 29.35 28.53
CA PRO A 18 18.78 28.99 27.33
C PRO A 18 18.12 29.56 26.05
N GLN A 19 18.07 30.89 25.93
CA GLN A 19 17.38 31.60 24.83
C GLN A 19 17.84 31.16 23.45
N GLY A 20 19.13 30.80 23.28
CA GLY A 20 19.66 30.31 22.02
C GLY A 20 19.19 28.92 21.62
N LEU A 21 18.66 28.13 22.56
CA LEU A 21 18.26 26.74 22.27
C LEU A 21 17.04 26.68 21.32
N VAL A 22 16.05 27.54 21.52
CA VAL A 22 14.84 27.59 20.66
C VAL A 22 15.22 27.99 19.23
N LEU A 23 16.05 29.03 19.07
CA LEU A 23 16.52 29.48 17.75
C LEU A 23 17.31 28.38 17.06
N LEU A 24 18.18 27.70 17.79
CA LEU A 24 19.00 26.61 17.26
C LEU A 24 18.14 25.44 16.81
N THR A 25 17.18 25.01 17.63
CA THR A 25 16.23 23.93 17.29
C THR A 25 15.49 24.25 16.00
N SER A 26 14.89 25.44 15.92
CA SER A 26 14.18 25.88 14.73
C SER A 26 15.08 25.92 13.49
N SER A 27 16.33 26.40 13.64
CA SER A 27 17.31 26.48 12.54
C SER A 27 17.72 25.10 12.04
N VAL A 28 18.00 24.16 12.94
CA VAL A 28 18.37 22.77 12.58
C VAL A 28 17.25 22.07 11.83
N LEU A 29 16.01 22.19 12.33
CA LEU A 29 14.84 21.59 11.68
C LEU A 29 14.52 22.27 10.34
N ALA A 30 14.68 23.58 10.21
CA ALA A 30 14.50 24.27 8.94
C ALA A 30 15.53 23.81 7.89
N ILE A 31 16.79 23.64 8.27
CA ILE A 31 17.83 23.09 7.37
C ILE A 31 17.50 21.66 6.98
N ALA A 32 17.05 20.83 7.91
CA ALA A 32 16.61 19.45 7.63
C ALA A 32 15.46 19.44 6.61
N THR A 33 14.46 20.29 6.79
CA THR A 33 13.33 20.44 5.84
C THR A 33 13.82 20.80 4.43
N VAL A 34 14.74 21.76 4.30
CA VAL A 34 15.32 22.12 2.99
C VAL A 34 16.07 20.95 2.35
N ARG A 35 16.79 20.15 3.14
CA ARG A 35 17.50 18.97 2.64
C ARG A 35 16.55 17.89 2.17
N LEU A 36 15.46 17.65 2.92
CA LEU A 36 14.43 16.71 2.55
C LEU A 36 13.68 17.16 1.29
N ALA A 37 13.35 18.44 1.17
CA ALA A 37 12.74 18.99 -0.02
C ALA A 37 13.55 18.76 -1.30
N ARG A 38 14.90 18.86 -1.21
CA ARG A 38 15.82 18.52 -2.32
C ARG A 38 15.77 17.02 -2.69
N ARG A 39 15.33 16.17 -1.80
CA ARG A 39 15.11 14.74 -2.00
C ARG A 39 13.64 14.40 -2.30
N LYS A 40 12.85 15.40 -2.73
CA LYS A 40 11.42 15.26 -3.04
C LYS A 40 10.57 14.76 -1.87
N VAL A 41 10.96 15.11 -0.66
CA VAL A 41 10.18 14.87 0.56
C VAL A 41 9.75 16.21 1.14
N LEU A 42 8.44 16.42 1.25
CA LEU A 42 7.85 17.62 1.80
C LEU A 42 7.45 17.36 3.27
N ALA A 43 8.16 17.97 4.21
CA ALA A 43 7.77 18.01 5.61
C ALA A 43 6.82 19.19 5.82
N GLN A 44 5.57 18.92 6.20
CA GLN A 44 4.56 19.94 6.46
C GLN A 44 4.67 20.49 7.89
N GLN A 45 5.20 19.68 8.80
CA GLN A 45 5.48 20.06 10.18
C GLN A 45 6.95 19.84 10.51
N LEU A 46 7.60 20.81 11.14
CA LEU A 46 9.04 20.73 11.43
C LEU A 46 9.39 19.58 12.39
N TYR A 47 8.52 19.30 13.34
CA TYR A 47 8.77 18.30 14.38
C TYR A 47 8.62 16.86 13.92
N CYS A 48 7.90 16.62 12.80
CA CYS A 48 7.72 15.26 12.29
C CYS A 48 9.05 14.57 11.95
N ILE A 49 10.07 15.34 11.56
CA ILE A 49 11.42 14.84 11.26
C ILE A 49 12.05 14.23 12.50
N GLU A 50 11.88 14.89 13.66
CA GLU A 50 12.34 14.39 14.95
C GLU A 50 11.56 13.16 15.39
N THR A 51 10.22 13.21 15.28
CA THR A 51 9.32 12.13 15.66
C THR A 51 9.62 10.86 14.85
N LEU A 52 9.77 10.99 13.53
CA LEU A 52 10.06 9.83 12.67
C LEU A 52 11.39 9.14 13.04
N ALA A 53 12.38 9.89 13.49
CA ALA A 53 13.65 9.30 13.92
C ALA A 53 13.55 8.47 15.21
N ARG A 54 12.48 8.62 15.97
CA ARG A 54 12.18 7.89 17.22
C ARG A 54 11.15 6.77 17.02
N VAL A 55 10.57 6.66 15.83
CA VAL A 55 9.58 5.62 15.51
C VAL A 55 10.17 4.24 15.73
N ASP A 56 9.46 3.43 16.48
CA ASP A 56 9.77 2.03 16.75
C ASP A 56 8.74 1.07 16.12
N VAL A 57 7.56 1.59 15.70
CA VAL A 57 6.54 0.85 14.95
C VAL A 57 6.13 1.64 13.71
N LEU A 58 6.26 1.04 12.54
CA LEU A 58 5.81 1.60 11.27
C LEU A 58 4.64 0.79 10.72
N CYS A 59 3.47 1.41 10.69
CA CYS A 59 2.27 0.87 10.08
C CYS A 59 2.22 1.26 8.61
N LEU A 60 2.20 0.28 7.74
CA LEU A 60 2.20 0.43 6.30
C LEU A 60 0.80 0.12 5.75
N ASP A 61 0.20 1.06 5.01
CA ASP A 61 -0.87 0.66 4.10
C ASP A 61 -0.28 -0.14 2.94
N LYS A 62 -1.01 -1.15 2.45
CA LYS A 62 -0.56 -1.98 1.33
C LYS A 62 -0.56 -1.18 0.03
N THR A 63 -1.74 -0.63 -0.32
CA THR A 63 -2.02 0.00 -1.60
C THR A 63 -1.35 1.38 -1.66
N GLY A 64 -0.72 1.71 -2.79
CA GLY A 64 -0.02 2.98 -2.96
C GLY A 64 1.29 3.12 -2.17
N THR A 65 1.53 2.32 -1.12
CA THR A 65 2.77 2.32 -0.33
C THR A 65 3.69 1.17 -0.72
N ILE A 66 3.34 -0.07 -0.35
CA ILE A 66 4.10 -1.29 -0.72
C ILE A 66 3.91 -1.60 -2.20
N THR A 67 2.69 -1.41 -2.69
CA THR A 67 2.35 -1.54 -4.11
C THR A 67 2.32 -0.16 -4.78
N SER A 68 2.42 -0.15 -6.11
CA SER A 68 2.40 1.11 -6.88
C SER A 68 1.00 1.73 -7.01
N GLY A 69 -0.05 1.01 -6.59
CA GLY A 69 -1.45 1.32 -6.89
C GLY A 69 -1.86 0.92 -8.30
N ARG A 70 -0.97 0.28 -9.06
CA ARG A 70 -1.26 -0.30 -10.37
C ARG A 70 -1.47 -1.80 -10.25
N MET A 71 -2.12 -2.38 -11.25
CA MET A 71 -2.23 -3.82 -11.38
C MET A 71 -1.33 -4.33 -12.50
N GLU A 72 -0.84 -5.56 -12.34
CA GLU A 72 -0.11 -6.29 -13.37
C GLU A 72 -0.71 -7.68 -13.59
N VAL A 73 -0.56 -8.20 -14.80
CA VAL A 73 -0.91 -9.59 -15.11
C VAL A 73 0.20 -10.48 -14.59
N GLU A 74 -0.14 -11.41 -13.70
CA GLU A 74 0.81 -12.39 -13.20
C GLU A 74 0.94 -13.59 -14.17
N GLY A 75 -0.20 -14.08 -14.68
CA GLY A 75 -0.20 -15.20 -15.62
C GLY A 75 -1.51 -15.37 -16.37
N THR A 76 -1.42 -16.11 -17.48
CA THR A 76 -2.56 -16.53 -18.28
C THR A 76 -2.61 -18.06 -18.28
N TYR A 77 -3.80 -18.64 -18.07
CA TYR A 77 -4.01 -20.06 -17.88
C TYR A 77 -5.10 -20.54 -18.85
N PRO A 78 -4.72 -21.00 -20.05
CA PRO A 78 -5.68 -21.50 -21.04
C PRO A 78 -6.34 -22.80 -20.54
N LEU A 79 -7.60 -22.98 -20.88
CA LEU A 79 -8.30 -24.25 -20.69
C LEU A 79 -8.21 -25.07 -21.96
N PRO A 80 -8.10 -26.40 -21.89
CA PRO A 80 -8.09 -27.25 -23.08
C PRO A 80 -9.43 -27.12 -23.82
N VAL A 81 -9.34 -26.90 -25.14
CA VAL A 81 -10.51 -26.92 -26.04
C VAL A 81 -11.02 -28.33 -26.17
N GLU A 82 -12.34 -28.53 -26.12
CA GLU A 82 -13.13 -29.76 -26.13
C GLU A 82 -12.40 -31.07 -26.50
N GLY A 83 -12.52 -32.07 -25.60
CA GLY A 83 -12.23 -33.50 -25.86
C GLY A 83 -11.22 -34.18 -24.92
N VAL A 84 -10.52 -33.43 -24.07
CA VAL A 84 -9.62 -34.03 -23.07
C VAL A 84 -10.25 -33.84 -21.70
N GLY A 85 -10.72 -34.95 -21.13
CA GLY A 85 -11.37 -34.97 -19.82
C GLY A 85 -10.48 -34.36 -18.74
N PHE A 86 -11.11 -33.72 -17.75
CA PHE A 86 -10.48 -33.30 -16.50
C PHE A 86 -9.95 -34.53 -15.75
N GLY A 87 -8.78 -35.05 -16.18
CA GLY A 87 -8.04 -36.10 -15.49
C GLY A 87 -6.98 -35.47 -14.62
N VAL A 88 -7.24 -35.45 -13.32
CA VAL A 88 -6.20 -35.33 -12.30
C VAL A 88 -5.35 -36.62 -12.41
N ASP A 89 -4.04 -36.49 -12.49
CA ASP A 89 -2.99 -37.51 -12.55
C ASP A 89 -2.51 -37.89 -13.96
N SER A 90 -1.41 -37.23 -14.36
CA SER A 90 -0.25 -37.97 -14.90
C SER A 90 0.91 -37.01 -15.19
N ASP A 91 2.10 -37.40 -14.73
CA ASP A 91 3.44 -36.95 -15.15
C ASP A 91 3.66 -37.27 -16.65
N GLU A 92 2.89 -36.74 -17.55
CA GLU A 92 3.14 -36.80 -18.98
C GLU A 92 3.43 -35.41 -19.54
N ALA A 93 4.47 -35.34 -20.34
CA ALA A 93 5.02 -34.15 -20.99
C ALA A 93 3.93 -33.21 -21.45
N ALA A 94 3.94 -31.99 -20.91
CA ALA A 94 2.97 -30.93 -21.19
C ALA A 94 2.82 -30.73 -22.70
N VAL A 95 1.69 -31.17 -23.26
CA VAL A 95 1.27 -30.79 -24.60
C VAL A 95 1.16 -29.25 -24.58
N PRO A 96 1.79 -28.53 -25.52
CA PRO A 96 1.65 -27.07 -25.58
C PRO A 96 0.17 -26.72 -25.69
N VAL A 97 -0.41 -26.16 -24.63
CA VAL A 97 -1.79 -25.70 -24.67
C VAL A 97 -1.81 -24.47 -25.55
N ASP A 98 -2.65 -24.46 -26.59
CA ASP A 98 -2.76 -23.34 -27.53
C ASP A 98 -3.32 -22.12 -26.78
N THR A 99 -2.47 -21.12 -26.49
CA THR A 99 -2.84 -19.87 -25.84
C THR A 99 -3.48 -18.88 -26.81
N THR A 100 -3.48 -19.16 -28.11
CA THR A 100 -3.84 -18.20 -29.16
C THR A 100 -5.22 -17.60 -28.99
N VAL A 101 -6.22 -18.42 -28.62
CA VAL A 101 -7.60 -17.95 -28.43
C VAL A 101 -7.73 -17.11 -27.16
N LEU A 102 -7.08 -17.51 -26.06
CA LEU A 102 -7.10 -16.77 -24.81
C LEU A 102 -6.39 -15.42 -24.93
N ASP A 103 -5.20 -15.41 -25.56
CA ASP A 103 -4.42 -14.19 -25.79
C ASP A 103 -5.16 -13.25 -26.72
N PHE A 104 -5.78 -13.79 -27.79
CA PHE A 104 -6.64 -13.02 -28.70
C PHE A 104 -7.79 -12.35 -27.94
N ALA A 105 -8.53 -13.10 -27.14
CA ALA A 105 -9.68 -12.60 -26.41
C ALA A 105 -9.27 -11.53 -25.38
N LEU A 106 -8.25 -11.81 -24.55
CA LEU A 106 -7.74 -10.87 -23.54
C LEU A 106 -7.27 -9.56 -24.16
N ALA A 107 -6.42 -9.63 -25.19
CA ALA A 107 -5.86 -8.44 -25.82
C ALA A 107 -6.93 -7.60 -26.52
N ASN A 108 -7.82 -8.23 -27.29
CA ASN A 108 -8.81 -7.50 -28.09
C ASN A 108 -9.98 -6.99 -27.24
N VAL A 109 -10.46 -7.72 -26.23
CA VAL A 109 -11.48 -7.22 -25.28
C VAL A 109 -10.91 -6.02 -24.49
N ALA A 110 -9.66 -6.10 -24.00
CA ALA A 110 -9.04 -4.97 -23.31
C ALA A 110 -8.90 -3.74 -24.23
N ARG A 111 -8.48 -3.91 -25.49
CA ARG A 111 -8.41 -2.82 -26.46
C ARG A 111 -9.79 -2.22 -26.77
N ALA A 112 -10.79 -3.06 -27.00
CA ALA A 112 -12.15 -2.62 -27.29
C ALA A 112 -12.79 -1.81 -26.14
N THR A 113 -12.46 -2.16 -24.89
CA THR A 113 -12.98 -1.48 -23.69
C THR A 113 -12.05 -0.41 -23.13
N SER A 114 -11.00 -0.02 -23.86
CA SER A 114 -9.96 0.92 -23.40
C SER A 114 -10.45 2.34 -23.13
N ALA A 115 -11.57 2.76 -23.72
CA ALA A 115 -12.16 4.09 -23.49
C ALA A 115 -12.59 4.31 -22.02
N ASP A 116 -13.04 3.23 -21.36
CA ASP A 116 -13.46 3.21 -19.94
C ASP A 116 -12.54 2.28 -19.13
N ALA A 117 -11.23 2.31 -19.43
CA ALA A 117 -10.26 1.39 -18.84
C ALA A 117 -10.19 1.55 -17.32
N ASN A 118 -10.55 0.50 -16.59
CA ASN A 118 -10.22 0.34 -15.19
C ASN A 118 -8.78 -0.20 -15.02
N GLU A 119 -8.28 -0.28 -13.78
CA GLU A 119 -6.92 -0.77 -13.49
C GLU A 119 -6.65 -2.18 -14.06
N THR A 120 -7.64 -3.05 -14.03
CA THR A 120 -7.58 -4.40 -14.63
C THR A 120 -7.39 -4.35 -16.14
N CYS A 121 -8.17 -3.52 -16.82
CA CYS A 121 -8.06 -3.31 -18.27
C CYS A 121 -6.68 -2.71 -18.63
N GLN A 122 -6.21 -1.74 -17.84
CA GLN A 122 -4.89 -1.13 -18.05
C GLN A 122 -3.75 -2.15 -17.86
N ALA A 123 -3.86 -3.05 -16.87
CA ALA A 123 -2.89 -4.14 -16.68
C ALA A 123 -2.80 -5.05 -17.90
N LEU A 124 -3.94 -5.40 -18.49
CA LEU A 124 -3.99 -6.21 -19.72
C LEU A 124 -3.43 -5.46 -20.92
N LEU A 125 -3.78 -4.19 -21.10
CA LEU A 125 -3.22 -3.36 -22.18
C LEU A 125 -1.70 -3.28 -22.09
N ASN A 126 -1.14 -3.09 -20.89
CA ASN A 126 0.29 -3.06 -20.68
C ASN A 126 0.94 -4.42 -20.96
N TYR A 127 0.30 -5.51 -20.51
CA TYR A 127 0.80 -6.88 -20.71
C TYR A 127 0.90 -7.28 -22.18
N TYR A 128 -0.07 -6.81 -23.00
CA TYR A 128 -0.12 -7.09 -24.44
C TYR A 128 0.49 -5.99 -25.31
N ALA A 129 1.08 -4.93 -24.74
CA ALA A 129 1.65 -3.81 -25.51
C ALA A 129 2.74 -4.25 -26.52
N ASP A 130 3.65 -5.12 -26.04
CA ASP A 130 4.81 -5.58 -26.82
C ASP A 130 4.67 -7.06 -27.27
N ARG A 131 3.50 -7.67 -27.09
CA ARG A 131 3.25 -9.06 -27.46
C ARG A 131 2.56 -9.13 -28.83
N PRO A 132 3.03 -10.03 -29.73
CA PRO A 132 2.41 -10.20 -31.04
C PRO A 132 1.07 -10.94 -30.90
N VAL A 133 -0.03 -10.19 -30.88
CA VAL A 133 -1.39 -10.74 -30.90
C VAL A 133 -2.14 -10.12 -32.06
N GLU A 134 -2.89 -10.95 -32.80
CA GLU A 134 -3.75 -10.49 -33.89
C GLU A 134 -4.73 -9.44 -33.38
N VAL A 135 -4.76 -8.28 -34.06
CA VAL A 135 -5.67 -7.17 -33.75
C VAL A 135 -6.92 -7.32 -34.62
N SER A 136 -8.10 -7.29 -33.99
CA SER A 136 -9.38 -7.35 -34.68
C SER A 136 -10.26 -6.16 -34.27
N GLU A 137 -10.95 -5.60 -35.24
CA GLU A 137 -11.91 -4.51 -35.00
C GLU A 137 -13.16 -5.05 -34.32
N PRO A 138 -13.63 -4.42 -33.23
CA PRO A 138 -14.83 -4.87 -32.53
C PRO A 138 -16.10 -4.56 -33.35
N LEU A 139 -16.99 -5.54 -33.46
CA LEU A 139 -18.33 -5.38 -34.04
C LEU A 139 -19.33 -4.81 -33.00
N SER A 140 -19.16 -5.18 -31.74
CA SER A 140 -19.87 -4.60 -30.61
C SER A 140 -18.99 -4.59 -29.37
N VAL A 141 -19.22 -3.63 -28.47
CA VAL A 141 -18.43 -3.48 -27.23
C VAL A 141 -19.37 -3.33 -26.05
N ILE A 142 -19.14 -4.12 -25.01
CA ILE A 142 -19.84 -4.03 -23.72
C ILE A 142 -18.81 -3.58 -22.68
N PRO A 143 -18.85 -2.31 -22.27
CA PRO A 143 -17.93 -1.78 -21.26
C PRO A 143 -18.14 -2.45 -19.90
N PHE A 144 -17.13 -2.38 -19.05
CA PHE A 144 -17.22 -2.94 -17.69
C PHE A 144 -18.34 -2.28 -16.89
N SER A 145 -19.14 -3.10 -16.23
CA SER A 145 -20.17 -2.66 -15.29
C SER A 145 -19.93 -3.25 -13.89
N SER A 146 -19.95 -2.39 -12.89
CA SER A 146 -19.84 -2.81 -11.48
C SER A 146 -21.01 -3.71 -11.04
N SER A 147 -22.17 -3.64 -11.70
CA SER A 147 -23.32 -4.50 -11.43
C SER A 147 -23.16 -5.86 -12.10
N LYS A 148 -22.66 -5.91 -13.34
CA LYS A 148 -22.47 -7.15 -14.11
C LYS A 148 -21.13 -7.84 -13.75
N LYS A 149 -20.12 -7.11 -13.26
CA LYS A 149 -18.79 -7.60 -12.91
C LYS A 149 -17.99 -8.23 -14.07
N TRP A 150 -18.33 -7.88 -15.30
CA TRP A 150 -17.63 -8.30 -16.51
C TRP A 150 -17.70 -7.23 -17.61
N SER A 151 -16.85 -7.38 -18.61
CA SER A 151 -16.83 -6.65 -19.87
C SER A 151 -16.72 -7.63 -21.04
N GLY A 152 -17.06 -7.22 -22.25
CA GLY A 152 -16.98 -8.09 -23.43
C GLY A 152 -16.95 -7.34 -24.73
N ALA A 153 -16.67 -8.08 -25.80
CA ALA A 153 -16.74 -7.56 -27.17
C ALA A 153 -16.98 -8.68 -28.18
N SER A 154 -17.65 -8.38 -29.29
CA SER A 154 -17.80 -9.25 -30.44
C SER A 154 -16.83 -8.89 -31.53
N PHE A 155 -16.24 -9.88 -32.17
CA PHE A 155 -15.30 -9.78 -33.29
C PHE A 155 -15.72 -10.73 -34.41
N ALA A 156 -15.09 -10.65 -35.55
CA ALA A 156 -15.32 -11.61 -36.63
C ALA A 156 -15.00 -13.07 -36.25
N GLN A 157 -14.07 -13.26 -35.30
CA GLN A 157 -13.61 -14.56 -34.81
C GLN A 157 -14.51 -15.13 -33.68
N GLY A 158 -15.41 -14.33 -33.12
CA GLY A 158 -16.32 -14.72 -32.05
C GLY A 158 -16.55 -13.60 -31.04
N SER A 159 -17.45 -13.88 -30.09
CA SER A 159 -17.77 -12.96 -28.99
C SER A 159 -17.15 -13.46 -27.69
N TYR A 160 -16.52 -12.58 -26.95
CA TYR A 160 -15.79 -12.92 -25.72
C TYR A 160 -16.18 -12.00 -24.59
N VAL A 161 -16.20 -12.59 -23.40
CA VAL A 161 -16.43 -11.89 -22.12
C VAL A 161 -15.27 -12.15 -21.18
N MET A 162 -14.97 -11.18 -20.34
CA MET A 162 -13.95 -11.26 -19.32
C MET A 162 -14.48 -10.68 -18.01
N GLY A 163 -14.41 -11.44 -16.92
CA GLY A 163 -14.91 -10.99 -15.62
C GLY A 163 -14.75 -12.00 -14.50
N ALA A 164 -15.41 -11.72 -13.37
CA ALA A 164 -15.40 -12.64 -12.23
C ALA A 164 -16.19 -13.91 -12.58
N ALA A 165 -15.61 -15.08 -12.35
CA ALA A 165 -16.13 -16.37 -12.80
C ALA A 165 -17.59 -16.62 -12.37
N GLN A 166 -17.95 -16.27 -11.13
CA GLN A 166 -19.31 -16.44 -10.61
C GLN A 166 -20.39 -15.55 -11.26
N PHE A 167 -19.97 -14.53 -12.05
CA PHE A 167 -20.86 -13.63 -12.77
C PHE A 167 -20.91 -13.91 -14.27
N VAL A 168 -19.86 -14.56 -14.78
CA VAL A 168 -19.73 -14.90 -16.21
C VAL A 168 -20.27 -16.29 -16.49
N LEU A 169 -19.96 -17.28 -15.63
CA LEU A 169 -20.31 -18.68 -15.85
C LEU A 169 -21.65 -19.05 -15.19
N SER A 170 -22.36 -19.96 -15.81
CA SER A 170 -23.53 -20.62 -15.17
C SER A 170 -23.06 -21.43 -13.94
N GLU A 171 -23.93 -21.63 -12.96
CA GLU A 171 -23.62 -22.39 -11.76
C GLU A 171 -23.06 -23.78 -12.08
N ARG A 172 -23.59 -24.43 -13.12
CA ARG A 172 -23.13 -25.73 -13.63
C ARG A 172 -21.67 -25.65 -14.11
N VAL A 173 -21.32 -24.67 -14.91
CA VAL A 173 -19.97 -24.52 -15.48
C VAL A 173 -19.00 -24.04 -14.40
N PHE A 174 -19.43 -23.11 -13.53
CA PHE A 174 -18.60 -22.62 -12.43
C PHE A 174 -18.16 -23.73 -11.49
N SER A 175 -19.06 -24.67 -11.12
CA SER A 175 -18.70 -25.78 -10.24
C SER A 175 -17.60 -26.70 -10.80
N GLN A 176 -17.42 -26.75 -12.12
CA GLN A 176 -16.37 -27.56 -12.76
C GLN A 176 -14.99 -26.89 -12.64
N VAL A 177 -14.93 -25.57 -12.54
CA VAL A 177 -13.68 -24.78 -12.49
C VAL A 177 -13.41 -24.15 -11.13
N GLU A 178 -14.31 -24.31 -10.17
CA GLU A 178 -14.27 -23.68 -8.85
C GLU A 178 -12.95 -23.96 -8.12
N ASN A 179 -12.51 -25.21 -8.09
CA ASN A 179 -11.25 -25.59 -7.46
C ASN A 179 -10.05 -24.85 -8.10
N ARG A 180 -10.04 -24.77 -9.44
CA ARG A 180 -8.98 -24.09 -10.17
C ARG A 180 -8.99 -22.58 -9.91
N VAL A 181 -10.18 -21.98 -9.88
CA VAL A 181 -10.34 -20.57 -9.51
C VAL A 181 -9.87 -20.34 -8.08
N ALA A 182 -10.20 -21.23 -7.14
CA ALA A 182 -9.78 -21.12 -5.74
C ALA A 182 -8.25 -21.23 -5.58
N GLU A 183 -7.60 -22.16 -6.29
CA GLU A 183 -6.14 -22.29 -6.31
C GLU A 183 -5.46 -21.01 -6.82
N LEU A 184 -5.94 -20.47 -7.94
CA LEU A 184 -5.37 -19.27 -8.55
C LEU A 184 -5.70 -17.99 -7.74
N ALA A 185 -6.80 -18.00 -6.97
CA ALA A 185 -7.25 -16.84 -6.19
C ALA A 185 -6.53 -16.67 -4.85
N ASP A 186 -5.60 -17.54 -4.49
CA ASP A 186 -4.92 -17.48 -3.18
C ASP A 186 -4.19 -16.15 -2.95
N THR A 187 -3.57 -15.62 -4.00
CA THR A 187 -2.78 -14.38 -3.93
C THR A 187 -3.18 -13.31 -4.96
N CYS A 188 -4.04 -13.68 -5.92
CA CYS A 188 -4.36 -12.87 -7.09
C CYS A 188 -5.85 -12.72 -7.30
N ARG A 189 -6.24 -11.70 -8.03
CA ARG A 189 -7.60 -11.61 -8.60
C ARG A 189 -7.65 -12.48 -9.84
N VAL A 190 -8.58 -13.44 -9.86
CA VAL A 190 -8.80 -14.33 -11.01
C VAL A 190 -9.96 -13.81 -11.84
N LEU A 191 -9.74 -13.65 -13.13
CA LEU A 191 -10.79 -13.39 -14.10
C LEU A 191 -10.88 -14.59 -15.05
N VAL A 192 -12.10 -15.00 -15.36
CA VAL A 192 -12.38 -15.95 -16.43
C VAL A 192 -12.53 -15.18 -17.74
N VAL A 193 -12.04 -15.79 -18.80
CA VAL A 193 -12.33 -15.43 -20.18
C VAL A 193 -13.21 -16.53 -20.76
N ALA A 194 -14.35 -16.15 -21.31
CA ALA A 194 -15.28 -17.11 -21.88
C ALA A 194 -15.78 -16.66 -23.25
N ARG A 195 -16.08 -17.62 -24.12
CA ARG A 195 -16.75 -17.41 -25.39
C ARG A 195 -18.27 -17.43 -25.18
N VAL A 196 -18.99 -16.56 -25.89
CA VAL A 196 -20.46 -16.48 -25.88
C VAL A 196 -20.97 -16.37 -27.32
N ASP A 197 -22.26 -16.63 -27.53
CA ASP A 197 -22.86 -16.51 -28.87
C ASP A 197 -22.97 -15.05 -29.35
N GLY A 198 -23.05 -14.11 -28.42
CA GLY A 198 -23.13 -12.68 -28.72
C GLY A 198 -23.67 -11.86 -27.54
N PHE A 199 -24.16 -10.66 -27.87
CA PHE A 199 -24.74 -9.75 -26.88
C PHE A 199 -26.11 -9.26 -27.36
N THR A 200 -27.04 -9.07 -26.43
CA THR A 200 -28.32 -8.40 -26.68
C THR A 200 -28.10 -6.88 -26.88
N PRO A 201 -29.06 -6.14 -27.45
CA PRO A 201 -29.00 -4.68 -27.49
C PRO A 201 -28.85 -4.01 -26.12
N ASP A 202 -29.35 -4.64 -25.06
CA ASP A 202 -29.24 -4.19 -23.68
C ASP A 202 -27.89 -4.57 -23.05
N GLY A 203 -27.00 -5.23 -23.80
CA GLY A 203 -25.66 -5.61 -23.41
C GLY A 203 -25.62 -6.81 -22.45
N ASP A 204 -26.58 -7.74 -22.52
CA ASP A 204 -26.52 -9.02 -21.83
C ASP A 204 -25.91 -10.11 -22.72
N MET A 205 -25.28 -11.12 -22.09
CA MET A 205 -24.74 -12.27 -22.80
C MET A 205 -25.84 -13.11 -23.44
N VAL A 206 -25.59 -13.60 -24.64
CA VAL A 206 -26.45 -14.57 -25.36
C VAL A 206 -25.73 -15.90 -25.36
N GLY A 207 -26.46 -16.97 -25.07
CA GLY A 207 -25.93 -18.34 -24.96
C GLY A 207 -25.25 -18.63 -23.60
N GLU A 208 -24.76 -19.87 -23.46
CA GLU A 208 -24.00 -20.27 -22.29
C GLU A 208 -22.53 -19.86 -22.49
N ALA A 209 -21.93 -19.27 -21.45
CA ALA A 209 -20.53 -18.85 -21.51
C ALA A 209 -19.61 -20.07 -21.40
N GLU A 210 -18.83 -20.33 -22.44
CA GLU A 210 -17.84 -21.40 -22.50
C GLU A 210 -16.46 -20.87 -22.08
N PRO A 211 -15.89 -21.34 -20.94
CA PRO A 211 -14.62 -20.81 -20.45
C PRO A 211 -13.47 -21.20 -21.39
N VAL A 212 -12.70 -20.20 -21.82
CA VAL A 212 -11.50 -20.34 -22.66
C VAL A 212 -10.24 -20.41 -21.80
N GLY A 213 -10.26 -19.73 -20.65
CA GLY A 213 -9.13 -19.71 -19.73
C GLY A 213 -9.29 -18.69 -18.63
N PHE A 214 -8.22 -18.54 -17.87
CA PHE A 214 -8.15 -17.58 -16.76
C PHE A 214 -6.98 -16.63 -16.96
N VAL A 215 -7.09 -15.46 -16.38
CA VAL A 215 -6.00 -14.53 -16.18
C VAL A 215 -5.94 -14.14 -14.70
N THR A 216 -4.74 -14.16 -14.13
CA THR A 216 -4.49 -13.71 -12.77
C THR A 216 -3.88 -12.32 -12.79
N ILE A 217 -4.42 -11.45 -11.94
CA ILE A 217 -4.02 -10.05 -11.83
C ILE A 217 -3.71 -9.77 -10.37
N ARG A 218 -2.56 -9.15 -10.12
CA ARG A 218 -2.14 -8.76 -8.79
C ARG A 218 -1.77 -7.28 -8.75
N ASP A 219 -1.67 -6.76 -7.53
CA ASP A 219 -1.10 -5.43 -7.34
C ASP A 219 0.40 -5.46 -7.66
N GLU A 220 0.86 -4.49 -8.45
CA GLU A 220 2.27 -4.33 -8.78
C GLU A 220 3.05 -3.92 -7.52
N ILE A 221 3.92 -4.81 -7.04
CA ILE A 221 4.80 -4.53 -5.90
C ILE A 221 5.91 -3.59 -6.36
N ARG A 222 6.16 -2.51 -5.60
CA ARG A 222 7.28 -1.60 -5.92
C ARG A 222 8.61 -2.34 -5.84
N THR A 223 9.47 -2.12 -6.82
CA THR A 223 10.82 -2.73 -6.85
C THR A 223 11.67 -2.34 -5.65
N SER A 224 11.43 -1.13 -5.09
CA SER A 224 12.11 -0.58 -3.92
C SER A 224 11.56 -1.07 -2.57
N ALA A 225 10.40 -1.76 -2.56
CA ALA A 225 9.70 -2.10 -1.31
C ALA A 225 10.53 -3.04 -0.42
N ALA A 226 11.09 -4.12 -0.99
CA ALA A 226 11.86 -5.10 -0.23
C ALA A 226 13.13 -4.48 0.41
N GLU A 227 13.86 -3.64 -0.32
CA GLU A 227 15.04 -2.95 0.19
C GLU A 227 14.68 -1.99 1.33
N THR A 228 13.61 -1.23 1.16
CA THR A 228 13.15 -0.27 2.17
C THR A 228 12.66 -0.98 3.44
N ILE A 229 11.93 -2.08 3.30
CA ILE A 229 11.48 -2.91 4.43
C ILE A 229 12.68 -3.53 5.14
N GLY A 230 13.66 -4.05 4.39
CA GLY A 230 14.93 -4.55 4.93
C GLY A 230 15.66 -3.50 5.77
N TYR A 231 15.75 -2.26 5.27
CA TYR A 231 16.34 -1.14 6.03
C TYR A 231 15.64 -0.93 7.38
N PHE A 232 14.31 -0.88 7.43
CA PHE A 232 13.59 -0.68 8.70
C PHE A 232 13.79 -1.85 9.66
N ASN A 233 13.80 -3.08 9.16
CA ASN A 233 14.09 -4.28 9.95
C ASN A 233 15.48 -4.19 10.60
N GLU A 234 16.52 -3.80 9.83
CA GLU A 234 17.88 -3.60 10.34
C GLU A 234 17.97 -2.49 11.39
N GLN A 235 17.08 -1.49 11.30
CA GLN A 235 17.00 -0.42 12.29
C GLN A 235 16.20 -0.80 13.55
N GLY A 236 15.69 -2.01 13.65
CA GLY A 236 14.90 -2.50 14.77
C GLY A 236 13.48 -1.91 14.85
N VAL A 237 12.95 -1.41 13.72
CA VAL A 237 11.58 -0.90 13.63
C VAL A 237 10.64 -2.06 13.34
N THR A 238 9.62 -2.22 14.17
CA THR A 238 8.55 -3.20 13.94
C THR A 238 7.67 -2.74 12.79
N LEU A 239 7.42 -3.64 11.83
CA LEU A 239 6.61 -3.34 10.66
C LEU A 239 5.25 -4.02 10.77
N ASN A 240 4.19 -3.25 10.62
CA ASN A 240 2.81 -3.75 10.56
C ASN A 240 2.17 -3.36 9.22
N VAL A 241 1.58 -4.33 8.52
CA VAL A 241 0.85 -4.09 7.28
C VAL A 241 -0.65 -4.08 7.58
N ILE A 242 -1.32 -2.98 7.25
CA ILE A 242 -2.74 -2.76 7.58
C ILE A 242 -3.49 -2.43 6.30
N SER A 243 -4.38 -3.33 5.84
CA SER A 243 -5.09 -3.18 4.58
C SER A 243 -6.58 -3.52 4.69
N GLY A 244 -7.38 -2.93 3.82
CA GLY A 244 -8.79 -3.32 3.62
C GLY A 244 -8.98 -4.62 2.84
N ASP A 245 -7.92 -5.16 2.23
CA ASP A 245 -7.96 -6.36 1.40
C ASP A 245 -8.02 -7.66 2.22
N ASP A 246 -8.23 -8.78 1.52
CA ASP A 246 -8.23 -10.12 2.13
C ASP A 246 -6.90 -10.37 2.85
N PRO A 247 -6.91 -10.84 4.10
CA PRO A 247 -5.71 -11.00 4.91
C PRO A 247 -4.67 -11.96 4.31
N ARG A 248 -5.08 -12.97 3.53
CA ARG A 248 -4.16 -13.89 2.85
C ARG A 248 -3.38 -13.17 1.75
N THR A 249 -4.07 -12.36 0.94
CA THR A 249 -3.41 -11.54 -0.10
C THR A 249 -2.42 -10.55 0.53
N VAL A 250 -2.81 -9.89 1.62
CA VAL A 250 -1.92 -8.96 2.34
C VAL A 250 -0.71 -9.68 2.92
N SER A 251 -0.90 -10.86 3.53
CA SER A 251 0.17 -11.71 4.06
C SER A 251 1.14 -12.15 2.97
N SER A 252 0.63 -12.58 1.82
CA SER A 252 1.46 -12.97 0.68
C SER A 252 2.36 -11.84 0.20
N ILE A 253 1.81 -10.64 0.02
CA ILE A 253 2.58 -9.45 -0.37
C ILE A 253 3.60 -9.09 0.72
N ALA A 254 3.20 -9.07 1.99
CA ALA A 254 4.08 -8.78 3.12
C ALA A 254 5.27 -9.75 3.19
N ARG A 255 5.03 -11.04 2.89
CA ARG A 255 6.07 -12.08 2.83
C ARG A 255 7.06 -11.84 1.68
N VAL A 256 6.54 -11.54 0.49
CA VAL A 256 7.37 -11.27 -0.71
C VAL A 256 8.32 -10.09 -0.47
N VAL A 257 7.87 -9.07 0.22
CA VAL A 257 8.70 -7.89 0.53
C VAL A 257 9.52 -8.02 1.81
N GLY A 258 9.43 -9.15 2.53
CA GLY A 258 10.29 -9.47 3.67
C GLY A 258 9.84 -8.86 5.00
N VAL A 259 8.54 -8.63 5.22
CA VAL A 259 8.01 -8.23 6.53
C VAL A 259 8.14 -9.39 7.52
N PRO A 260 8.81 -9.22 8.67
CA PRO A 260 8.94 -10.27 9.68
C PRO A 260 7.58 -10.68 10.23
N GLY A 261 7.37 -11.99 10.40
CA GLY A 261 6.12 -12.51 10.95
C GLY A 261 4.91 -12.41 10.01
N ALA A 262 5.12 -12.17 8.70
CA ALA A 262 4.06 -12.01 7.72
C ALA A 262 3.11 -13.22 7.60
N ASP A 263 3.56 -14.43 7.98
CA ASP A 263 2.72 -15.63 7.97
C ASP A 263 1.65 -15.63 9.07
N ALA A 264 1.85 -14.83 10.14
CA ALA A 264 0.87 -14.62 11.20
C ALA A 264 0.01 -13.40 10.85
N TYR A 265 -1.14 -13.64 10.24
CA TYR A 265 -2.09 -12.60 9.86
C TYR A 265 -3.43 -12.76 10.60
N VAL A 266 -4.22 -11.70 10.62
CA VAL A 266 -5.55 -11.71 11.22
C VAL A 266 -6.58 -11.02 10.32
N ASP A 267 -7.80 -11.57 10.31
CA ASP A 267 -8.97 -10.95 9.72
C ASP A 267 -9.59 -9.97 10.72
N ALA A 268 -9.53 -8.67 10.42
CA ALA A 268 -9.99 -7.62 11.32
C ALA A 268 -11.51 -7.66 11.55
N THR A 269 -12.28 -8.38 10.73
CA THR A 269 -13.72 -8.60 11.00
C THR A 269 -13.96 -9.43 12.27
N THR A 270 -12.96 -10.18 12.74
CA THR A 270 -13.00 -10.94 14.00
C THR A 270 -12.64 -10.12 15.23
N LEU A 271 -12.07 -8.91 15.02
CA LEU A 271 -11.62 -8.00 16.07
C LEU A 271 -12.73 -6.98 16.39
N ASP A 272 -13.81 -7.46 16.96
CA ASP A 272 -15.06 -6.71 17.22
C ASP A 272 -15.06 -5.92 18.54
N THR A 273 -14.00 -6.07 19.35
CA THR A 273 -13.86 -5.37 20.64
C THR A 273 -12.48 -4.73 20.79
N PRO A 274 -12.37 -3.61 21.55
CA PRO A 274 -11.07 -3.00 21.82
C PRO A 274 -10.06 -3.96 22.48
N ALA A 275 -10.53 -4.86 23.34
CA ALA A 275 -9.67 -5.85 23.99
C ALA A 275 -9.05 -6.85 23.00
N LYS A 276 -9.82 -7.27 21.98
CA LYS A 276 -9.31 -8.13 20.91
C LYS A 276 -8.30 -7.39 20.03
N LEU A 277 -8.55 -6.11 19.71
CA LEU A 277 -7.61 -5.26 18.99
C LEU A 277 -6.31 -5.09 19.76
N ASP A 278 -6.40 -4.82 21.08
CA ASP A 278 -5.25 -4.70 21.96
C ASP A 278 -4.42 -5.99 22.03
N ALA A 279 -5.06 -7.14 22.07
CA ALA A 279 -4.36 -8.43 22.03
C ALA A 279 -3.78 -8.77 20.66
N ALA A 280 -4.41 -8.29 19.59
CA ALA A 280 -3.99 -8.57 18.22
C ALA A 280 -2.69 -7.86 17.85
N VAL A 281 -2.47 -6.61 18.29
CA VAL A 281 -1.25 -5.85 17.97
C VAL A 281 0.03 -6.43 18.60
N ASP A 282 -0.10 -7.26 19.65
CA ASP A 282 1.03 -7.97 20.26
C ASP A 282 1.40 -9.25 19.52
N ARG A 283 0.49 -9.76 18.70
CA ARG A 283 0.62 -11.10 18.10
C ARG A 283 0.79 -11.08 16.60
N TYR A 284 0.17 -10.12 15.90
CA TYR A 284 0.09 -10.09 14.44
C TYR A 284 0.75 -8.84 13.89
N HIS A 285 1.39 -9.02 12.73
CA HIS A 285 1.99 -7.95 11.95
C HIS A 285 1.26 -7.67 10.64
N VAL A 286 0.27 -8.50 10.30
CA VAL A 286 -0.53 -8.36 9.08
C VAL A 286 -2.01 -8.37 9.45
N PHE A 287 -2.70 -7.29 9.07
CA PHE A 287 -4.12 -7.07 9.34
C PHE A 287 -4.85 -6.88 8.01
N GLY A 288 -5.79 -7.78 7.71
CA GLY A 288 -6.62 -7.69 6.50
C GLY A 288 -8.07 -7.34 6.82
N ARG A 289 -8.85 -6.90 5.83
CA ARG A 289 -10.23 -6.45 5.92
C ARG A 289 -10.47 -5.37 6.99
N VAL A 290 -9.48 -4.51 7.16
CA VAL A 290 -9.50 -3.45 8.17
C VAL A 290 -10.34 -2.28 7.69
N THR A 291 -11.32 -1.88 8.49
CA THR A 291 -12.09 -0.66 8.24
C THR A 291 -11.29 0.60 8.62
N PRO A 292 -11.63 1.79 8.07
CA PRO A 292 -10.96 3.04 8.44
C PRO A 292 -10.95 3.32 9.95
N GLN A 293 -12.03 2.98 10.64
CA GLN A 293 -12.13 3.13 12.08
C GLN A 293 -11.17 2.16 12.80
N GLN A 294 -11.12 0.91 12.37
CA GLN A 294 -10.19 -0.07 12.96
C GLN A 294 -8.72 0.27 12.67
N LYS A 295 -8.38 0.87 11.49
CA LYS A 295 -7.02 1.39 11.25
C LYS A 295 -6.59 2.38 12.33
N ARG A 296 -7.48 3.32 12.70
CA ARG A 296 -7.25 4.26 13.79
C ARG A 296 -7.09 3.54 15.13
N GLU A 297 -7.98 2.60 15.44
CA GLU A 297 -7.97 1.88 16.72
C GLU A 297 -6.72 1.01 16.91
N LEU A 298 -6.18 0.42 15.82
CA LEU A 298 -4.91 -0.31 15.82
C LEU A 298 -3.74 0.63 16.18
N VAL A 299 -3.68 1.82 15.57
CA VAL A 299 -2.68 2.84 15.91
C VAL A 299 -2.81 3.23 17.39
N GLN A 300 -4.03 3.47 17.88
CA GLN A 300 -4.26 3.76 19.30
C GLN A 300 -3.83 2.62 20.23
N ALA A 301 -4.08 1.37 19.81
CA ALA A 301 -3.66 0.20 20.59
C ALA A 301 -2.13 0.12 20.74
N LEU A 302 -1.39 0.40 19.67
CA LEU A 302 0.08 0.48 19.70
C LEU A 302 0.57 1.63 20.57
N LYS A 303 -0.04 2.81 20.49
CA LYS A 303 0.30 3.97 21.35
C LYS A 303 0.02 3.72 22.82
N ARG A 304 -1.05 2.99 23.17
CA ARG A 304 -1.30 2.56 24.57
C ARG A 304 -0.21 1.65 25.13
N ARG A 305 0.59 1.03 24.27
CA ARG A 305 1.78 0.23 24.63
C ARG A 305 3.07 1.04 24.63
N GLU A 306 2.94 2.36 24.65
CA GLU A 306 4.06 3.31 24.68
C GLU A 306 4.94 3.27 23.41
N HIS A 307 4.45 2.70 22.30
CA HIS A 307 5.12 2.78 21.02
C HIS A 307 5.01 4.16 20.38
N THR A 308 6.07 4.57 19.70
CA THR A 308 6.07 5.74 18.82
C THR A 308 5.71 5.26 17.41
N VAL A 309 4.49 5.54 16.98
CA VAL A 309 3.90 4.94 15.77
C VAL A 309 3.98 5.90 14.58
N ALA A 310 4.57 5.44 13.49
CA ALA A 310 4.37 6.07 12.18
C ALA A 310 3.30 5.31 11.38
N MET A 311 2.53 6.04 10.58
CA MET A 311 1.53 5.49 9.66
C MET A 311 1.74 6.04 8.26
N THR A 312 1.78 5.13 7.26
CA THR A 312 1.71 5.51 5.85
C THR A 312 0.31 5.27 5.30
N GLY A 313 -0.13 6.11 4.39
CA GLY A 313 -1.41 5.92 3.71
C GLY A 313 -1.58 6.90 2.56
N ASP A 314 -2.37 6.52 1.55
CA ASP A 314 -2.63 7.33 0.37
C ASP A 314 -4.13 7.60 0.13
N GLY A 315 -5.01 6.82 0.79
CA GLY A 315 -6.44 6.87 0.61
C GLY A 315 -7.20 7.74 1.62
N VAL A 316 -8.43 8.05 1.28
CA VAL A 316 -9.39 8.70 2.22
C VAL A 316 -9.62 7.80 3.46
N ASN A 317 -9.52 6.49 3.27
CA ASN A 317 -9.68 5.48 4.32
C ASN A 317 -8.58 5.53 5.40
N ASP A 318 -7.44 6.16 5.10
CA ASP A 318 -6.29 6.25 6.01
C ASP A 318 -6.30 7.51 6.86
N VAL A 319 -7.12 8.50 6.52
CA VAL A 319 -7.15 9.83 7.16
C VAL A 319 -7.26 9.75 8.68
N LEU A 320 -8.10 8.85 9.20
CA LEU A 320 -8.28 8.69 10.65
C LEU A 320 -7.02 8.13 11.33
N ALA A 321 -6.37 7.15 10.71
CA ALA A 321 -5.14 6.55 11.22
C ALA A 321 -3.94 7.50 11.09
N LEU A 322 -3.83 8.23 9.96
CA LEU A 322 -2.80 9.25 9.74
C LEU A 322 -2.86 10.35 10.82
N LYS A 323 -4.07 10.82 11.18
CA LYS A 323 -4.24 11.81 12.25
C LYS A 323 -3.91 11.27 13.65
N GLU A 324 -4.07 9.98 13.86
CA GLU A 324 -3.84 9.36 15.17
C GLU A 324 -2.37 9.03 15.43
N ALA A 325 -1.61 8.74 14.36
CA ALA A 325 -0.19 8.40 14.46
C ALA A 325 0.66 9.54 15.01
N ASP A 326 1.82 9.21 15.58
CA ASP A 326 2.79 10.20 16.06
C ASP A 326 3.55 10.84 14.89
N CYS A 327 3.68 10.12 13.78
CA CYS A 327 4.19 10.65 12.51
C CYS A 327 3.40 10.04 11.35
N SER A 328 2.92 10.89 10.45
CA SER A 328 2.12 10.45 9.30
C SER A 328 2.79 10.79 7.97
N VAL A 329 2.72 9.83 7.04
CA VAL A 329 3.37 9.91 5.74
C VAL A 329 2.36 9.60 4.64
N ALA A 330 2.23 10.48 3.65
CA ALA A 330 1.39 10.27 2.47
C ALA A 330 2.20 10.28 1.18
N MET A 331 1.64 9.65 0.16
CA MET A 331 2.14 9.73 -1.21
C MET A 331 1.53 10.95 -1.92
N ALA A 332 2.30 11.62 -2.78
CA ALA A 332 1.77 12.78 -3.53
C ALA A 332 0.66 12.39 -4.52
N ALA A 333 0.71 11.16 -5.07
CA ALA A 333 -0.36 10.62 -5.92
C ALA A 333 -1.61 10.20 -5.14
N GLY A 334 -1.55 10.15 -3.81
CA GLY A 334 -2.68 9.79 -2.97
C GLY A 334 -3.79 10.84 -2.97
N SER A 335 -4.85 10.62 -2.21
CA SER A 335 -5.97 11.54 -2.08
C SER A 335 -5.57 12.88 -1.45
N ASP A 336 -6.25 13.96 -1.85
CA ASP A 336 -6.06 15.29 -1.22
C ASP A 336 -6.29 15.23 0.29
N ALA A 337 -7.25 14.42 0.73
CA ALA A 337 -7.55 14.27 2.14
C ALA A 337 -6.38 13.66 2.93
N ALA A 338 -5.72 12.62 2.39
CA ALA A 338 -4.54 12.02 3.01
C ALA A 338 -3.36 13.00 3.02
N ARG A 339 -3.08 13.65 1.88
CA ARG A 339 -2.01 14.64 1.78
C ARG A 339 -2.16 15.81 2.76
N ASN A 340 -3.38 16.31 2.92
CA ASN A 340 -3.63 17.49 3.78
C ASN A 340 -3.49 17.18 5.29
N VAL A 341 -3.61 15.91 5.69
CA VAL A 341 -3.49 15.53 7.09
C VAL A 341 -2.12 14.96 7.44
N ALA A 342 -1.38 14.48 6.45
CA ALA A 342 -0.06 13.91 6.65
C ALA A 342 0.96 14.98 7.03
N GLU A 343 1.90 14.64 7.90
CA GLU A 343 2.99 15.52 8.30
C GLU A 343 4.15 15.50 7.29
N ILE A 344 4.27 14.40 6.55
CA ILE A 344 5.27 14.19 5.50
C ILE A 344 4.57 13.75 4.23
N VAL A 345 4.97 14.33 3.08
CA VAL A 345 4.48 13.90 1.75
C VAL A 345 5.67 13.52 0.89
N LEU A 346 5.65 12.29 0.35
CA LEU A 346 6.64 11.78 -0.60
C LEU A 346 6.25 12.21 -2.01
N VAL A 347 6.95 13.23 -2.55
CA VAL A 347 6.60 13.88 -3.82
C VAL A 347 6.92 13.01 -5.03
N ASP A 348 7.91 12.13 -4.91
CA ASP A 348 8.26 11.14 -5.92
C ASP A 348 7.37 9.90 -5.91
N ASN A 349 6.42 9.82 -4.97
CA ASN A 349 5.55 8.67 -4.76
C ASN A 349 6.33 7.36 -4.51
N ASP A 350 7.54 7.44 -3.99
CA ASP A 350 8.37 6.28 -3.73
C ASP A 350 8.67 6.14 -2.23
N PHE A 351 8.26 5.01 -1.67
CA PHE A 351 8.53 4.63 -0.28
C PHE A 351 10.04 4.53 0.00
N ALA A 352 10.88 4.31 -1.02
CA ALA A 352 12.35 4.32 -0.93
C ALA A 352 12.94 5.64 -0.42
N SER A 353 12.18 6.73 -0.42
CA SER A 353 12.62 8.00 0.17
C SER A 353 12.61 8.00 1.71
N MET A 354 11.88 7.07 2.37
CA MET A 354 11.74 7.01 3.83
C MET A 354 13.06 6.81 4.60
N PRO A 355 13.98 5.92 4.20
CA PRO A 355 15.28 5.79 4.83
C PRO A 355 16.05 7.12 4.95
N ALA A 356 15.96 7.95 3.89
CA ALA A 356 16.62 9.26 3.89
C ALA A 356 15.99 10.23 4.90
N VAL A 357 14.66 10.14 5.12
CA VAL A 357 13.95 10.97 6.12
C VAL A 357 14.37 10.57 7.53
N VAL A 358 14.41 9.26 7.82
CA VAL A 358 14.88 8.73 9.12
C VAL A 358 16.33 9.12 9.40
N ALA A 359 17.22 9.00 8.40
CA ALA A 359 18.62 9.38 8.53
C ALA A 359 18.79 10.88 8.83
N GLU A 360 18.03 11.76 8.15
CA GLU A 360 18.07 13.21 8.41
C GLU A 360 17.47 13.55 9.78
N GLY A 361 16.42 12.83 10.21
CA GLY A 361 15.86 12.97 11.56
C GLY A 361 16.87 12.63 12.65
N ARG A 362 17.53 11.47 12.56
CA ARG A 362 18.59 11.05 13.50
C ARG A 362 19.74 12.03 13.53
N ARG A 363 20.15 12.54 12.37
CA ARG A 363 21.19 13.58 12.26
C ARG A 363 20.76 14.85 12.99
N SER A 364 19.51 15.27 12.82
CA SER A 364 18.95 16.47 13.45
C SER A 364 18.91 16.31 14.97
N ILE A 365 18.44 15.17 15.48
CA ILE A 365 18.43 14.87 16.92
C ILE A 365 19.86 14.92 17.51
N ASN A 366 20.83 14.25 16.86
CA ASN A 366 22.22 14.24 17.32
C ASN A 366 22.81 15.67 17.39
N ASN A 367 22.50 16.51 16.41
CA ASN A 367 22.93 17.90 16.42
C ASN A 367 22.28 18.70 17.54
N LEU A 368 20.96 18.50 17.75
CA LEU A 368 20.22 19.16 18.83
C LEU A 368 20.76 18.75 20.22
N GLN A 369 21.00 17.44 20.44
CA GLN A 369 21.53 16.94 21.71
C GLN A 369 22.91 17.51 22.03
N ARG A 370 23.83 17.53 21.04
CA ARG A 370 25.17 18.14 21.21
C ARG A 370 25.09 19.61 21.57
N SER A 371 24.21 20.33 20.88
CA SER A 371 24.04 21.76 21.13
C SER A 371 23.32 22.06 22.44
N ALA A 372 22.29 21.27 22.79
CA ALA A 372 21.60 21.38 24.07
C ALA A 372 22.54 21.15 25.26
N SER A 373 23.46 20.18 25.14
CA SER A 373 24.44 19.92 26.20
C SER A 373 25.36 21.13 26.47
N LEU A 374 25.77 21.87 25.43
CA LEU A 374 26.55 23.10 25.58
C LEU A 374 25.75 24.21 26.30
N PHE A 375 24.46 24.38 25.96
CA PHE A 375 23.61 25.36 26.63
C PHE A 375 23.35 24.98 28.08
N LEU A 376 23.11 23.71 28.36
CA LEU A 376 22.90 23.21 29.74
C LEU A 376 24.16 23.39 30.59
N THR A 377 25.37 23.14 30.04
CA THR A 377 26.63 23.38 30.72
C THR A 377 26.81 24.84 31.08
N LYS A 378 26.50 25.77 30.13
CA LYS A 378 26.49 27.21 30.40
C LYS A 378 25.52 27.57 31.53
N THR A 379 24.33 27.02 31.51
CA THR A 379 23.29 27.29 32.52
C THR A 379 23.73 26.81 33.91
N LEU A 380 24.29 25.58 34.02
CA LEU A 380 24.82 25.04 35.26
C LEU A 380 25.99 25.89 35.82
N PHE A 381 26.88 26.35 34.91
CA PHE A 381 27.97 27.24 35.28
C PHE A 381 27.46 28.59 35.81
N SER A 382 26.46 29.17 35.15
CA SER A 382 25.85 30.44 35.58
C SER A 382 25.13 30.29 36.96
N MET A 383 24.48 29.15 37.18
CA MET A 383 23.86 28.82 38.49
C MET A 383 24.90 28.70 39.59
N GLY A 384 26.03 28.02 39.33
CA GLY A 384 27.12 27.89 40.25
C GLY A 384 27.75 29.25 40.63
N LEU A 385 27.94 30.14 39.65
CA LEU A 385 28.42 31.51 39.88
C LEU A 385 27.42 32.37 40.65
N ALA A 386 26.12 32.20 40.45
CA ALA A 386 25.09 32.95 41.17
C ALA A 386 24.92 32.49 42.62
N ALA A 387 25.36 31.28 42.99
CA ALA A 387 25.30 30.70 44.31
C ALA A 387 26.54 31.06 45.19
N LEU A 388 27.62 31.52 44.56
CA LEU A 388 28.83 32.07 45.22
C LEU A 388 28.68 33.56 45.54
#